data_bf2db58c5a51eeb3f857495d11487843
#
_entry.id   bf2db58c5a51eeb3f857495d11487843
#
_cell.length_a   1.000
_cell.length_b   1.000
_cell.length_c   1.000
_cell.angle_alpha   90.00
_cell.angle_beta   90.00
_cell.angle_gamma   90.00
#
_symmetry.space_group_name_H-M   'P 1'
#
loop_
_entity.id
_entity.type
_entity.pdbx_description
1 polymer ?
#
loop_
_entity_poly.entity_id
_entity_poly.type
_entity_poly.pdbx_seq_one_letter_code
_entity_poly.pdbx_strand_id
1 'polypeptide(L)'
;MQQEITKPFTRVMNARLIASVVATGIMSFSGVVVETAMNVTFPALMREFGVNTSTVQWMTTAYLLVLAAIIPTSAYLNRRFRTKRIFMAAMSLYILGIVLGLTAQSFPWLLCGRIAEGMGTGIALPLMFNVIQEQAPK
;
A
#
# COMPACT_ATOMS: atom_id res chain seq x y z
N MET A 1 -37.16 22.04 22.12
CA MET A 1 -35.70 21.95 22.16
C MET A 1 -35.19 20.55 22.58
N GLN A 2 -35.93 19.48 22.31
CA GLN A 2 -35.56 18.09 22.64
C GLN A 2 -35.95 17.07 21.56
N GLN A 3 -36.05 17.48 20.29
CA GLN A 3 -36.39 16.54 19.21
C GLN A 3 -35.29 16.36 18.17
N GLU A 4 -34.07 16.78 18.44
CA GLU A 4 -32.95 16.64 17.49
C GLU A 4 -31.97 15.50 17.82
N ILE A 5 -32.21 14.71 18.88
CA ILE A 5 -31.26 13.68 19.33
C ILE A 5 -31.61 12.27 18.87
N THR A 6 -32.64 12.09 18.10
CA THR A 6 -33.02 10.74 17.61
C THR A 6 -33.26 10.72 16.10
N LYS A 7 -32.28 11.20 15.31
CA LYS A 7 -32.17 10.63 13.97
C LYS A 7 -31.45 9.30 14.12
N PRO A 8 -32.12 8.19 13.86
CA PRO A 8 -31.45 6.89 13.87
C PRO A 8 -30.31 6.95 12.86
N PHE A 9 -29.17 6.50 13.27
CA PHE A 9 -27.94 6.36 12.48
C PHE A 9 -28.16 5.27 11.41
N THR A 10 -29.22 5.39 10.63
CA THR A 10 -29.41 4.63 9.39
C THR A 10 -28.51 5.26 8.35
N ARG A 11 -27.23 5.08 8.53
CA ARG A 11 -26.25 5.25 7.50
C ARG A 11 -26.72 4.42 6.31
N VAL A 12 -27.24 5.05 5.29
CA VAL A 12 -27.42 4.41 4.00
C VAL A 12 -26.02 4.02 3.54
N MET A 13 -25.65 2.78 3.83
CA MET A 13 -24.42 2.18 3.36
C MET A 13 -24.53 2.06 1.85
N ASN A 14 -24.07 3.09 1.16
CA ASN A 14 -24.09 3.12 -0.29
C ASN A 14 -23.20 1.98 -0.80
N ALA A 15 -23.67 1.22 -1.77
CA ALA A 15 -22.90 0.11 -2.37
C ALA A 15 -21.49 0.53 -2.82
N ARG A 16 -21.33 1.79 -3.22
CA ARG A 16 -20.02 2.39 -3.54
C ARG A 16 -19.09 2.48 -2.33
N LEU A 17 -19.62 2.85 -1.16
CA LEU A 17 -18.83 2.91 0.07
C LEU A 17 -18.36 1.52 0.48
N ILE A 18 -19.26 0.54 0.45
CA ILE A 18 -18.91 -0.86 0.75
C ILE A 18 -17.86 -1.38 -0.23
N ALA A 19 -18.02 -1.13 -1.52
CA ALA A 19 -17.07 -1.54 -2.55
C ALA A 19 -15.68 -0.90 -2.33
N SER A 20 -15.63 0.39 -1.99
CA SER A 20 -14.37 1.09 -1.70
C SER A 20 -13.68 0.53 -0.46
N VAL A 21 -14.42 0.29 0.62
CA VAL A 21 -13.88 -0.27 1.86
C VAL A 21 -13.37 -1.69 1.64
N VAL A 22 -14.12 -2.51 0.92
CA VAL A 22 -13.72 -3.89 0.60
C VAL A 22 -12.47 -3.89 -0.29
N ALA A 23 -12.43 -3.08 -1.33
CA ALA A 23 -11.29 -2.98 -2.25
C ALA A 23 -10.01 -2.55 -1.51
N THR A 24 -10.10 -1.52 -0.67
CA THR A 24 -8.97 -1.05 0.14
C THR A 24 -8.56 -2.07 1.20
N GLY A 25 -9.51 -2.78 1.79
CA GLY A 25 -9.27 -3.87 2.72
C GLY A 25 -8.51 -5.02 2.08
N ILE A 26 -8.92 -5.44 0.88
CA ILE A 26 -8.23 -6.49 0.10
C ILE A 26 -6.81 -6.05 -0.26
N MET A 27 -6.63 -4.79 -0.67
CA MET A 27 -5.32 -4.25 -1.02
C MET A 27 -4.38 -4.24 0.20
N SER A 28 -4.87 -3.79 1.36
CA SER A 28 -4.10 -3.78 2.60
C SER A 28 -3.76 -5.20 3.07
N PHE A 29 -4.71 -6.11 3.00
CA PHE A 29 -4.51 -7.52 3.32
C PHE A 29 -3.46 -8.16 2.43
N SER A 30 -3.53 -7.92 1.11
CA SER A 30 -2.53 -8.40 0.15
C SER A 30 -1.13 -7.88 0.48
N GLY A 31 -1.01 -6.62 0.86
CA GLY A 31 0.27 -6.03 1.29
C GLY A 31 0.86 -6.75 2.50
N VAL A 32 0.06 -7.02 3.52
CA VAL A 32 0.50 -7.75 4.73
C VAL A 32 0.88 -9.18 4.40
N VAL A 33 0.11 -9.87 3.55
CA VAL A 33 0.41 -11.24 3.11
C VAL A 33 1.74 -11.29 2.36
N VAL A 34 1.96 -10.38 1.42
CA VAL A 34 3.22 -10.28 0.67
C VAL A 34 4.40 -10.02 1.60
N GLU A 35 4.26 -9.10 2.56
CA GLU A 35 5.32 -8.80 3.53
C GLU A 35 5.65 -10.02 4.40
N THR A 36 4.64 -10.72 4.89
CA THR A 36 4.82 -11.94 5.69
C THR A 36 5.45 -13.07 4.86
N ALA A 37 5.00 -13.25 3.63
CA ALA A 37 5.54 -14.24 2.70
C ALA A 37 7.01 -13.97 2.38
N MET A 38 7.40 -12.70 2.24
CA MET A 38 8.80 -12.32 2.01
C MET A 38 9.71 -12.76 3.15
N ASN A 39 9.29 -12.58 4.41
CA ASN A 39 10.08 -13.02 5.57
C ASN A 39 10.30 -14.53 5.58
N VAL A 40 9.30 -15.30 5.19
CA VAL A 40 9.41 -16.77 5.07
C VAL A 40 10.33 -17.17 3.90
N THR A 41 10.39 -16.35 2.87
CA THR A 41 11.18 -16.60 1.66
C THR A 41 12.67 -16.23 1.82
N PHE A 42 13.04 -15.48 2.85
CA PHE A 42 14.42 -15.03 3.06
C PHE A 42 15.48 -16.13 2.99
N PRO A 43 15.31 -17.31 3.62
CA PRO A 43 16.30 -18.39 3.51
C PRO A 43 16.48 -18.90 2.07
N ALA A 44 15.40 -18.94 1.28
CA ALA A 44 15.46 -19.32 -0.12
C ALA A 44 16.21 -18.29 -0.97
N LEU A 45 15.94 -17.00 -0.75
CA LEU A 45 16.62 -15.89 -1.42
C LEU A 45 18.10 -15.85 -1.09
N MET A 46 18.47 -16.13 0.15
CA MET A 46 19.88 -16.21 0.57
C MET A 46 20.65 -17.30 -0.20
N ARG A 47 20.00 -18.43 -0.45
CA ARG A 47 20.60 -19.53 -1.22
C ARG A 47 20.68 -19.21 -2.71
N GLU A 48 19.62 -18.64 -3.25
CA GLU A 48 19.51 -18.35 -4.69
C GLU A 48 20.47 -17.25 -5.14
N PHE A 49 20.57 -16.17 -4.37
CA PHE A 49 21.43 -15.03 -4.69
C PHE A 49 22.80 -15.05 -4.01
N GLY A 50 23.08 -16.05 -3.17
CA GLY A 50 24.35 -16.17 -2.47
C GLY A 50 24.66 -15.00 -1.52
N VAL A 51 23.61 -14.42 -0.92
CA VAL A 51 23.71 -13.29 0.01
C VAL A 51 23.52 -13.72 1.45
N ASN A 52 24.08 -12.95 2.39
CA ASN A 52 23.97 -13.21 3.81
C ASN A 52 22.67 -12.62 4.40
N THR A 53 22.35 -12.96 5.64
CA THR A 53 21.16 -12.49 6.37
C THR A 53 21.09 -10.96 6.44
N SER A 54 22.20 -10.30 6.69
CA SER A 54 22.30 -8.83 6.74
C SER A 54 21.86 -8.19 5.43
N THR A 55 22.31 -8.74 4.31
CA THR A 55 21.99 -8.23 2.97
C THR A 55 20.51 -8.43 2.63
N VAL A 56 19.94 -9.60 2.95
CA VAL A 56 18.53 -9.88 2.71
C VAL A 56 17.62 -8.98 3.55
N GLN A 57 18.00 -8.65 4.78
CA GLN A 57 17.23 -7.73 5.62
C GLN A 57 17.10 -6.33 5.04
N TRP A 58 18.01 -5.92 4.16
CA TRP A 58 17.88 -4.65 3.43
C TRP A 58 16.62 -4.58 2.57
N MET A 59 16.07 -5.69 2.13
CA MET A 59 14.80 -5.69 1.40
C MET A 59 13.66 -5.11 2.24
N THR A 60 13.52 -5.59 3.47
CA THR A 60 12.51 -5.05 4.40
C THR A 60 12.85 -3.63 4.84
N THR A 61 14.12 -3.36 5.15
CA THR A 61 14.57 -2.04 5.60
C THR A 61 14.37 -0.98 4.52
N ALA A 62 14.76 -1.25 3.27
CA ALA A 62 14.56 -0.33 2.16
C ALA A 62 13.07 -0.10 1.88
N TYR A 63 12.27 -1.14 1.92
CA TYR A 63 10.81 -1.04 1.77
C TYR A 63 10.19 -0.13 2.83
N LEU A 64 10.50 -0.37 4.12
CA LEU A 64 9.98 0.43 5.21
C LEU A 64 10.48 1.89 5.19
N LEU A 65 11.72 2.09 4.79
CA LEU A 65 12.31 3.43 4.67
C LEU A 65 11.60 4.24 3.57
N VAL A 66 11.39 3.64 2.42
CA VAL A 66 10.64 4.26 1.32
C VAL A 66 9.20 4.53 1.74
N LEU A 67 8.56 3.57 2.41
CA LEU A 67 7.20 3.72 2.94
C LEU A 67 7.11 4.93 3.88
N ALA A 68 8.02 5.03 4.84
CA ALA A 68 8.08 6.12 5.80
C ALA A 68 8.28 7.51 5.14
N ALA A 69 9.08 7.57 4.08
CA ALA A 69 9.33 8.80 3.34
C ALA A 69 8.13 9.20 2.44
N ILE A 70 7.47 8.23 1.84
CA ILE A 70 6.39 8.45 0.88
C ILE A 70 5.06 8.79 1.57
N ILE A 71 4.77 8.27 2.75
CA ILE A 71 3.51 8.53 3.46
C ILE A 71 3.26 10.04 3.65
N PRO A 72 4.18 10.84 4.20
CA PRO A 72 3.97 12.29 4.32
C PRO A 72 3.85 12.99 2.96
N THR A 73 4.65 12.57 1.99
CA THR A 73 4.62 13.11 0.63
C THR A 73 3.28 12.83 -0.05
N SER A 74 2.73 11.65 0.15
CA SER A 74 1.43 11.25 -0.35
C SER A 74 0.29 12.12 0.20
N ALA A 75 0.35 12.50 1.47
CA ALA A 75 -0.61 13.41 2.08
C ALA A 75 -0.63 14.79 1.36
N TYR A 76 0.53 15.29 0.96
CA TYR A 76 0.64 16.50 0.16
C TYR A 76 0.09 16.31 -1.27
N LEU A 77 0.43 15.22 -1.92
CA LEU A 77 -0.04 14.89 -3.27
C LEU A 77 -1.57 14.77 -3.34
N ASN A 78 -2.18 14.16 -2.32
CA ASN A 78 -3.63 14.00 -2.23
C ASN A 78 -4.39 15.32 -2.17
N ARG A 79 -3.76 16.38 -1.69
CA ARG A 79 -4.36 17.73 -1.67
C ARG A 79 -4.27 18.44 -3.02
N ARG A 80 -3.29 18.07 -3.85
CA ARG A 80 -2.99 18.79 -5.09
C ARG A 80 -3.54 18.09 -6.34
N PHE A 81 -3.66 16.78 -6.33
CA PHE A 81 -4.09 15.99 -7.47
C PHE A 81 -5.39 15.25 -7.19
N ARG A 82 -6.10 14.90 -8.26
CA ARG A 82 -7.31 14.09 -8.16
C ARG A 82 -6.99 12.69 -7.65
N THR A 83 -7.75 12.22 -6.69
CA THR A 83 -7.66 10.89 -6.06
C THR A 83 -7.50 9.75 -7.08
N LYS A 84 -8.26 9.79 -8.17
CA LYS A 84 -8.19 8.78 -9.23
C LYS A 84 -6.79 8.68 -9.89
N ARG A 85 -6.15 9.83 -10.16
CA ARG A 85 -4.82 9.85 -10.78
C ARG A 85 -3.76 9.29 -9.84
N ILE A 86 -3.84 9.65 -8.58
CA ILE A 86 -2.92 9.16 -7.55
C ILE A 86 -3.08 7.66 -7.35
N PHE A 87 -4.32 7.18 -7.32
CA PHE A 87 -4.60 5.75 -7.22
C PHE A 87 -4.03 4.96 -8.41
N MET A 88 -4.23 5.46 -9.63
CA MET A 88 -3.68 4.84 -10.85
C MET A 88 -2.16 4.82 -10.83
N ALA A 89 -1.52 5.89 -10.38
CA ALA A 89 -0.07 5.96 -10.23
C ALA A 89 0.44 4.97 -9.17
N ALA A 90 -0.21 4.87 -8.03
CA ALA A 90 0.13 3.93 -6.97
C ALA A 90 0.01 2.48 -7.42
N MET A 91 -1.08 2.14 -8.10
CA MET A 91 -1.28 0.80 -8.66
C MET A 91 -0.26 0.46 -9.73
N SER A 92 0.08 1.41 -10.60
CA SER A 92 1.11 1.21 -11.63
C SER A 92 2.47 0.95 -11.02
N LEU A 93 2.87 1.70 -10.00
CA LEU A 93 4.13 1.49 -9.28
C LEU A 93 4.16 0.15 -8.55
N TYR A 94 3.06 -0.23 -7.92
CA TYR A 94 2.95 -1.51 -7.24
C TYR A 94 3.08 -2.70 -8.18
N ILE A 95 2.38 -2.66 -9.31
CA ILE A 95 2.45 -3.70 -10.35
C ILE A 95 3.86 -3.75 -10.96
N LEU A 96 4.46 -2.60 -11.22
CA LEU A 96 5.83 -2.51 -11.72
C LEU A 96 6.81 -3.17 -10.74
N GLY A 97 6.65 -2.92 -9.45
CA GLY A 97 7.45 -3.56 -8.39
C GLY A 97 7.33 -5.07 -8.41
N ILE A 98 6.12 -5.60 -8.53
CA ILE A 98 5.88 -7.05 -8.63
C ILE A 98 6.53 -7.64 -9.88
N VAL A 99 6.39 -7.00 -11.03
CA VAL A 99 6.99 -7.46 -12.30
C VAL A 99 8.51 -7.46 -12.21
N LEU A 100 9.11 -6.42 -11.63
CA LEU A 100 10.55 -6.35 -11.38
C LEU A 100 11.01 -7.47 -10.45
N GLY A 101 10.22 -7.77 -9.40
CA GLY A 101 10.50 -8.88 -8.49
C GLY A 101 10.45 -10.25 -9.16
N LEU A 102 9.46 -10.47 -10.03
CA LEU A 102 9.31 -11.74 -10.77
C LEU A 102 10.42 -11.96 -11.81
N THR A 103 10.92 -10.89 -12.41
CA THR A 103 11.99 -10.93 -13.42
C THR A 103 13.39 -10.74 -12.83
N ALA A 104 13.52 -10.71 -11.50
CA ALA A 104 14.77 -10.46 -10.82
C ALA A 104 15.80 -11.57 -11.10
N GLN A 105 16.94 -11.19 -11.66
CA GLN A 105 18.08 -12.07 -11.91
C GLN A 105 19.22 -11.81 -10.93
N SER A 106 19.17 -10.73 -10.18
CA SER A 106 20.16 -10.35 -9.18
C SER A 106 19.49 -9.71 -7.97
N PHE A 107 20.18 -9.70 -6.83
CA PHE A 107 19.67 -9.09 -5.61
C PHE A 107 19.40 -7.59 -5.74
N PRO A 108 20.26 -6.75 -6.35
CA PRO A 108 19.96 -5.33 -6.59
C PRO A 108 18.69 -5.10 -7.41
N TRP A 109 18.41 -5.95 -8.37
CA TRP A 109 17.20 -5.90 -9.17
C TRP A 109 15.95 -6.16 -8.33
N LEU A 110 15.99 -7.18 -7.49
CA LEU A 110 14.94 -7.51 -6.54
C LEU A 110 14.70 -6.37 -5.55
N LEU A 111 15.77 -5.74 -5.07
CA LEU A 111 15.70 -4.58 -4.18
C LEU A 111 15.00 -3.38 -4.85
N CYS A 112 15.28 -3.11 -6.12
CA CYS A 112 14.57 -2.08 -6.90
C CYS A 112 13.08 -2.37 -6.99
N GLY A 113 12.69 -3.62 -7.19
CA GLY A 113 11.28 -4.05 -7.16
C GLY A 113 10.61 -3.76 -5.82
N ARG A 114 11.30 -4.02 -4.71
CA ARG A 114 10.80 -3.72 -3.36
C ARG A 114 10.65 -2.22 -3.11
N ILE A 115 11.55 -1.41 -3.61
CA ILE A 115 11.45 0.06 -3.52
C ILE A 115 10.20 0.56 -4.28
N ALA A 116 9.96 0.07 -5.49
CA ALA A 116 8.78 0.42 -6.27
C ALA A 116 7.47 -0.01 -5.58
N GLU A 117 7.42 -1.21 -4.99
CA GLU A 117 6.29 -1.67 -4.17
C GLU A 117 6.05 -0.77 -2.96
N GLY A 118 7.11 -0.38 -2.26
CA GLY A 118 7.05 0.53 -1.11
C GLY A 118 6.50 1.91 -1.49
N MET A 119 6.90 2.45 -2.64
CA MET A 119 6.36 3.70 -3.18
C MET A 119 4.86 3.59 -3.47
N GLY A 120 4.45 2.52 -4.15
CA GLY A 120 3.03 2.28 -4.44
C GLY A 120 2.18 2.15 -3.17
N THR A 121 2.64 1.37 -2.20
CA THR A 121 1.96 1.17 -0.91
C THR A 121 1.92 2.45 -0.09
N GLY A 122 3.02 3.21 -0.05
CA GLY A 122 3.10 4.48 0.68
C GLY A 122 2.15 5.55 0.15
N ILE A 123 1.86 5.53 -1.14
CA ILE A 123 0.85 6.42 -1.76
C ILE A 123 -0.56 5.89 -1.48
N ALA A 124 -0.77 4.60 -1.54
CA ALA A 124 -2.09 3.98 -1.40
C ALA A 124 -2.66 4.08 0.03
N LEU A 125 -1.84 3.94 1.06
CA LEU A 125 -2.29 3.94 2.46
C LEU A 125 -3.01 5.23 2.87
N PRO A 126 -2.42 6.44 2.72
CA PRO A 126 -3.12 7.68 3.03
C PRO A 126 -4.32 7.93 2.14
N LEU A 127 -4.26 7.50 0.89
CA LEU A 127 -5.36 7.61 -0.05
C LEU A 127 -6.58 6.83 0.42
N MET A 128 -6.38 5.64 0.95
CA MET A 128 -7.42 4.82 1.55
C MET A 128 -8.17 5.56 2.66
N PHE A 129 -7.43 6.17 3.60
CA PHE A 129 -8.04 6.95 4.67
C PHE A 129 -8.81 8.15 4.13
N ASN A 130 -8.28 8.85 3.14
CA ASN A 130 -8.95 10.00 2.53
C ASN A 130 -10.24 9.60 1.81
N VAL A 131 -10.24 8.50 1.06
CA VAL A 131 -11.43 7.98 0.37
C VAL A 131 -12.51 7.61 1.37
N ILE A 132 -12.16 6.95 2.47
CA ILE A 132 -13.11 6.59 3.52
C ILE A 132 -13.68 7.84 4.19
N GLN A 133 -12.85 8.84 4.49
CA GLN A 133 -13.31 10.08 5.11
C GLN A 133 -14.16 10.94 4.16
N GLU A 134 -13.83 10.99 2.89
CA GLU A 134 -14.57 11.75 1.88
C GLU A 134 -15.95 11.16 1.60
N GLN A 135 -16.07 9.84 1.65
CA GLN A 135 -17.34 9.14 1.45
C GLN A 135 -18.14 8.94 2.75
N ALA A 136 -17.54 9.19 3.89
CA ALA A 136 -18.28 9.18 5.14
C ALA A 136 -19.18 10.42 5.22
N PRO A 137 -20.50 10.30 5.37
CA PRO A 137 -21.38 11.45 5.52
C PRO A 137 -21.01 12.24 6.78
N LYS A 138 -20.84 13.55 6.61
CA LYS A 138 -20.66 14.49 7.72
C LYS A 138 -21.97 14.63 8.51
#